data_6ff55d1cd7b4caeae46aaf1e7ab1037d
#
_entry.id   6ff55d1cd7b4caeae46aaf1e7ab1037d
#
_cell.length_a   1.000
_cell.length_b   1.000
_cell.length_c   1.000
_cell.angle_alpha   90.00
_cell.angle_beta   90.00
_cell.angle_gamma   90.00
#
_symmetry.space_group_name_H-M   'P 1'
#
loop_
_entity.id
_entity.type
_entity.pdbx_description
1 polymer ?
#
loop_
_entity_poly.entity_id
_entity_poly.type
_entity_poly.pdbx_seq_one_letter_code
_entity_poly.pdbx_strand_id
1 'polypeptide(L)'
;MDFGFTTAAYVVAAVLFILSLGGLSGQESAKRAVWYGIAGMALAVVATLIGPGSGLWFLSLVLIAGGGAIGYMLATKVQMTQMPELVAAMHSLVGLAAVFVGFIAHFEIGNVQSGIYGDDLGTFADLIAHKSAVEINILRVELFLGIFIGAVTFTGSVIAYGKLAGKVNSAATKLPGGHMLNAGAAIISVIALIWYFNAGAFLPLFVMTLMALFIGYHLIMGIGGADMPVVVSMLNSYSGWAAAAIGFSLGNDLLIVVGALVGSSGAILSYIMCKAMNRSFVSVILGGFGGTAGPQMEVEGEQVAIDADGVATALNEADSIIIIPGYGMAVAQAQQSVSELVRKLRAKGKNVRFAIHPVAGRLPGHMNVLLAEAKVPYDIVMEMDEINEDFPGTDVAIVIGSNDIVNPAAQDDPNSPIAGMPVLECWKAKQVFVSKRGQGTGYSGIENPLFFKDNTRMFYGDAKKSLDELLPKID
;
A
#
# COMPACT_ATOMS: atom_id res chain seq x y z
N MET A 1 -2.42 -34.95 -16.46
CA MET A 1 -1.04 -34.48 -16.68
C MET A 1 -0.22 -34.83 -15.45
N ASP A 2 1.03 -35.15 -15.61
CA ASP A 2 1.88 -35.55 -14.49
C ASP A 2 2.16 -34.36 -13.56
N PHE A 3 2.29 -34.62 -12.26
CA PHE A 3 2.69 -33.61 -11.26
C PHE A 3 3.95 -32.84 -11.67
N GLY A 4 4.87 -33.51 -12.40
CA GLY A 4 6.10 -32.90 -12.91
C GLY A 4 5.89 -31.72 -13.85
N PHE A 5 4.86 -31.76 -14.71
CA PHE A 5 4.56 -30.65 -15.61
C PHE A 5 4.00 -29.44 -14.85
N THR A 6 3.07 -29.66 -13.91
CA THR A 6 2.48 -28.58 -13.10
C THR A 6 3.56 -27.90 -12.25
N THR A 7 4.42 -28.69 -11.61
CA THR A 7 5.56 -28.17 -10.82
C THR A 7 6.52 -27.35 -11.70
N ALA A 8 6.89 -27.87 -12.88
CA ALA A 8 7.74 -27.13 -13.81
C ALA A 8 7.12 -25.80 -14.26
N ALA A 9 5.82 -25.81 -14.56
CA ALA A 9 5.09 -24.59 -14.91
C ALA A 9 5.06 -23.58 -13.76
N TYR A 10 4.89 -24.04 -12.53
CA TYR A 10 4.92 -23.18 -11.34
C TYR A 10 6.30 -22.57 -11.09
N VAL A 11 7.36 -23.32 -11.29
CA VAL A 11 8.74 -22.79 -11.21
C VAL A 11 8.97 -21.70 -12.26
N VAL A 12 8.55 -21.92 -13.50
CA VAL A 12 8.66 -20.92 -14.57
C VAL A 12 7.81 -19.68 -14.23
N ALA A 13 6.58 -19.86 -13.73
CA ALA A 13 5.73 -18.76 -13.31
C ALA A 13 6.35 -17.94 -12.16
N ALA A 14 6.95 -18.62 -11.17
CA ALA A 14 7.67 -17.95 -10.06
C ALA A 14 8.87 -17.14 -10.57
N VAL A 15 9.65 -17.67 -11.49
CA VAL A 15 10.75 -16.93 -12.13
C VAL A 15 10.25 -15.71 -12.89
N LEU A 16 9.16 -15.86 -13.64
CA LEU A 16 8.54 -14.72 -14.35
C LEU A 16 8.05 -13.64 -13.40
N PHE A 17 7.49 -14.00 -12.25
CA PHE A 17 7.09 -13.01 -11.23
C PHE A 17 8.29 -12.29 -10.62
N ILE A 18 9.37 -12.99 -10.33
CA ILE A 18 10.61 -12.38 -9.82
C ILE A 18 11.19 -11.41 -10.86
N LEU A 19 11.25 -11.81 -12.13
CA LEU A 19 11.70 -10.95 -13.23
C LEU A 19 10.78 -9.74 -13.43
N SER A 20 9.48 -9.92 -13.25
CA SER A 20 8.51 -8.82 -13.28
C SER A 20 8.79 -7.80 -12.19
N LEU A 21 8.92 -8.24 -10.93
CA LEU A 21 9.22 -7.36 -9.80
C LEU A 21 10.54 -6.61 -10.00
N GLY A 22 11.61 -7.31 -10.41
CA GLY A 22 12.90 -6.70 -10.68
C GLY A 22 12.86 -5.68 -11.82
N GLY A 23 12.11 -5.99 -12.88
CA GLY A 23 12.00 -5.11 -14.04
C GLY A 23 11.12 -3.88 -13.83
N LEU A 24 10.16 -3.91 -12.89
CA LEU A 24 9.31 -2.78 -12.55
C LEU A 24 10.06 -1.62 -11.87
N SER A 25 11.27 -1.87 -11.36
CA SER A 25 12.10 -0.83 -10.74
C SER A 25 12.68 0.19 -11.73
N GLY A 26 12.72 -0.12 -13.03
CA GLY A 26 13.26 0.76 -14.08
C GLY A 26 12.20 1.22 -15.07
N GLN A 27 12.25 2.48 -15.48
CA GLN A 27 11.26 3.07 -16.38
C GLN A 27 11.19 2.38 -17.76
N GLU A 28 12.34 2.04 -18.34
CA GLU A 28 12.39 1.35 -19.63
C GLU A 28 12.03 -0.14 -19.54
N SER A 29 12.48 -0.80 -18.48
CA SER A 29 12.22 -2.23 -18.24
C SER A 29 10.80 -2.51 -17.78
N ALA A 30 10.10 -1.54 -17.18
CA ALA A 30 8.77 -1.70 -16.61
C ALA A 30 7.74 -2.21 -17.62
N LYS A 31 7.75 -1.71 -18.86
CA LYS A 31 6.85 -2.17 -19.93
C LYS A 31 7.01 -3.66 -20.23
N ARG A 32 8.24 -4.15 -20.22
CA ARG A 32 8.57 -5.57 -20.45
C ARG A 32 8.23 -6.41 -19.24
N ALA A 33 8.49 -5.87 -18.06
CA ALA A 33 8.22 -6.53 -16.78
C ALA A 33 6.73 -6.81 -16.53
N VAL A 34 5.85 -5.92 -16.94
CA VAL A 34 4.38 -6.15 -16.90
C VAL A 34 4.00 -7.40 -17.67
N TRP A 35 4.57 -7.60 -18.87
CA TRP A 35 4.30 -8.80 -19.66
C TRP A 35 4.81 -10.09 -19.02
N TYR A 36 5.93 -10.04 -18.30
CA TYR A 36 6.39 -11.18 -17.50
C TYR A 36 5.41 -11.55 -16.40
N GLY A 37 4.84 -10.55 -15.72
CA GLY A 37 3.81 -10.78 -14.70
C GLY A 37 2.53 -11.38 -15.28
N ILE A 38 2.05 -10.85 -16.42
CA ILE A 38 0.87 -11.37 -17.12
C ILE A 38 1.11 -12.80 -17.60
N ALA A 39 2.25 -13.08 -18.21
CA ALA A 39 2.59 -14.43 -18.69
C ALA A 39 2.74 -15.42 -17.53
N GLY A 40 3.37 -15.00 -16.42
CA GLY A 40 3.50 -15.82 -15.22
C GLY A 40 2.13 -16.18 -14.62
N MET A 41 1.22 -15.20 -14.51
CA MET A 41 -0.13 -15.44 -14.01
C MET A 41 -0.94 -16.35 -14.95
N ALA A 42 -0.90 -16.11 -16.23
CA ALA A 42 -1.60 -16.96 -17.23
C ALA A 42 -1.09 -18.41 -17.16
N LEU A 43 0.22 -18.60 -17.10
CA LEU A 43 0.84 -19.92 -16.97
C LEU A 43 0.41 -20.61 -15.67
N ALA A 44 0.42 -19.88 -14.54
CA ALA A 44 0.00 -20.41 -13.24
C ALA A 44 -1.46 -20.87 -13.24
N VAL A 45 -2.37 -20.03 -13.77
CA VAL A 45 -3.81 -20.36 -13.86
C VAL A 45 -4.05 -21.55 -14.77
N VAL A 46 -3.45 -21.57 -15.96
CA VAL A 46 -3.59 -22.69 -16.92
C VAL A 46 -3.02 -23.97 -16.32
N ALA A 47 -1.83 -23.93 -15.72
CA ALA A 47 -1.22 -25.10 -15.07
C ALA A 47 -2.08 -25.65 -13.93
N THR A 48 -2.71 -24.77 -13.14
CA THR A 48 -3.63 -25.17 -12.07
C THR A 48 -4.91 -25.81 -12.62
N LEU A 49 -5.49 -25.25 -13.68
CA LEU A 49 -6.72 -25.76 -14.28
C LEU A 49 -6.54 -27.11 -14.98
N ILE A 50 -5.36 -27.34 -15.59
CA ILE A 50 -5.04 -28.59 -16.30
C ILE A 50 -4.41 -29.62 -15.37
N GLY A 51 -3.88 -29.14 -14.21
CA GLY A 51 -3.17 -29.95 -13.25
C GLY A 51 -4.02 -31.02 -12.58
N PRO A 52 -3.39 -31.99 -11.92
CA PRO A 52 -4.08 -33.01 -11.16
C PRO A 52 -4.87 -32.33 -10.01
N GLY A 53 -6.14 -32.65 -9.90
CA GLY A 53 -7.03 -32.15 -8.84
C GLY A 53 -7.99 -31.04 -9.22
N SER A 54 -7.99 -30.61 -10.47
CA SER A 54 -9.01 -29.71 -10.97
C SER A 54 -10.33 -30.44 -11.26
N GLY A 55 -11.10 -30.71 -10.20
CA GLY A 55 -12.52 -31.03 -10.33
C GLY A 55 -13.30 -29.80 -10.80
N LEU A 56 -14.53 -29.98 -11.29
CA LEU A 56 -15.43 -28.87 -11.65
C LEU A 56 -14.76 -27.75 -12.49
N TRP A 57 -13.85 -28.12 -13.38
CA TRP A 57 -13.06 -27.19 -14.19
C TRP A 57 -13.92 -26.17 -14.96
N PHE A 58 -15.15 -26.58 -15.39
CA PHE A 58 -16.08 -25.66 -16.06
C PHE A 58 -16.57 -24.56 -15.12
N LEU A 59 -16.94 -24.90 -13.88
CA LEU A 59 -17.34 -23.91 -12.88
C LEU A 59 -16.18 -22.97 -12.52
N SER A 60 -14.97 -23.51 -12.39
CA SER A 60 -13.77 -22.72 -12.15
C SER A 60 -13.51 -21.73 -13.29
N LEU A 61 -13.64 -22.15 -14.55
CA LEU A 61 -13.50 -21.25 -15.70
C LEU A 61 -14.55 -20.14 -15.71
N VAL A 62 -15.81 -20.45 -15.40
CA VAL A 62 -16.90 -19.46 -15.33
C VAL A 62 -16.61 -18.43 -14.24
N LEU A 63 -16.18 -18.88 -13.06
CA LEU A 63 -15.85 -17.99 -11.92
C LEU A 63 -14.62 -17.12 -12.23
N ILE A 64 -13.56 -17.69 -12.82
CA ILE A 64 -12.37 -16.95 -13.25
C ILE A 64 -12.73 -15.93 -14.33
N ALA A 65 -13.52 -16.31 -15.31
CA ALA A 65 -13.97 -15.40 -16.37
C ALA A 65 -14.82 -14.25 -15.81
N GLY A 66 -15.73 -14.54 -14.87
CA GLY A 66 -16.55 -13.53 -14.21
C GLY A 66 -15.70 -12.57 -13.36
N GLY A 67 -14.83 -13.12 -12.51
CA GLY A 67 -13.90 -12.33 -11.70
C GLY A 67 -12.91 -11.51 -12.55
N GLY A 68 -12.38 -12.11 -13.61
CA GLY A 68 -11.50 -11.45 -14.58
C GLY A 68 -12.19 -10.31 -15.33
N ALA A 69 -13.45 -10.47 -15.74
CA ALA A 69 -14.22 -9.41 -16.39
C ALA A 69 -14.45 -8.21 -15.43
N ILE A 70 -14.81 -8.49 -14.18
CA ILE A 70 -14.96 -7.45 -13.15
C ILE A 70 -13.61 -6.76 -12.89
N GLY A 71 -12.55 -7.53 -12.74
CA GLY A 71 -11.19 -7.01 -12.51
C GLY A 71 -10.70 -6.14 -13.67
N TYR A 72 -10.91 -6.56 -14.89
CA TYR A 72 -10.58 -5.79 -16.09
C TYR A 72 -11.35 -4.47 -16.15
N MET A 73 -12.66 -4.52 -15.89
CA MET A 73 -13.51 -3.33 -15.88
C MET A 73 -13.08 -2.33 -14.80
N LEU A 74 -12.72 -2.81 -13.61
CA LEU A 74 -12.21 -1.97 -12.54
C LEU A 74 -10.85 -1.37 -12.91
N ALA A 75 -9.91 -2.18 -13.38
CA ALA A 75 -8.56 -1.75 -13.73
C ALA A 75 -8.54 -0.68 -14.84
N THR A 76 -9.47 -0.75 -15.80
CA THR A 76 -9.56 0.22 -16.90
C THR A 76 -10.27 1.51 -16.54
N LYS A 77 -11.11 1.51 -15.50
CA LYS A 77 -11.91 2.69 -15.09
C LYS A 77 -11.35 3.44 -13.89
N VAL A 78 -10.50 2.80 -13.10
CA VAL A 78 -9.93 3.39 -11.89
C VAL A 78 -8.96 4.51 -12.24
N GLN A 79 -9.15 5.66 -11.60
CA GLN A 79 -8.21 6.78 -11.67
C GLN A 79 -7.02 6.54 -10.72
N MET A 80 -5.88 7.15 -10.98
CA MET A 80 -4.68 7.03 -10.13
C MET A 80 -4.93 7.45 -8.68
N THR A 81 -5.82 8.41 -8.44
CA THR A 81 -6.25 8.82 -7.09
C THR A 81 -6.99 7.73 -6.33
N GLN A 82 -7.65 6.81 -7.03
CA GLN A 82 -8.44 5.71 -6.46
C GLN A 82 -7.63 4.41 -6.33
N MET A 83 -6.39 4.37 -6.81
CA MET A 83 -5.53 3.18 -6.72
C MET A 83 -5.36 2.67 -5.28
N PRO A 84 -5.12 3.50 -4.25
CA PRO A 84 -5.02 3.01 -2.88
C PRO A 84 -6.27 2.31 -2.38
N GLU A 85 -7.44 2.80 -2.76
CA GLU A 85 -8.74 2.21 -2.45
C GLU A 85 -8.89 0.84 -3.11
N LEU A 86 -8.59 0.77 -4.40
CA LEU A 86 -8.66 -0.49 -5.16
C LEU A 86 -7.71 -1.54 -4.59
N VAL A 87 -6.48 -1.16 -4.28
CA VAL A 87 -5.48 -2.06 -3.70
C VAL A 87 -5.97 -2.59 -2.34
N ALA A 88 -6.52 -1.75 -1.47
CA ALA A 88 -7.10 -2.18 -0.21
C ALA A 88 -8.29 -3.14 -0.43
N ALA A 89 -9.18 -2.85 -1.37
CA ALA A 89 -10.29 -3.73 -1.71
C ALA A 89 -9.82 -5.11 -2.21
N MET A 90 -8.77 -5.15 -3.03
CA MET A 90 -8.18 -6.41 -3.49
C MET A 90 -7.59 -7.24 -2.35
N HIS A 91 -6.88 -6.61 -1.42
CA HIS A 91 -6.36 -7.31 -0.23
C HIS A 91 -7.47 -7.89 0.65
N SER A 92 -8.63 -7.22 0.74
CA SER A 92 -9.79 -7.77 1.45
C SER A 92 -10.27 -9.07 0.83
N LEU A 93 -10.37 -9.12 -0.50
CA LEU A 93 -10.80 -10.34 -1.22
C LEU A 93 -9.79 -11.49 -1.07
N VAL A 94 -8.50 -11.19 -1.10
CA VAL A 94 -7.45 -12.20 -0.86
C VAL A 94 -7.55 -12.76 0.57
N GLY A 95 -7.73 -11.88 1.57
CA GLY A 95 -7.93 -12.31 2.95
C GLY A 95 -9.17 -13.19 3.13
N LEU A 96 -10.28 -12.81 2.50
CA LEU A 96 -11.52 -13.60 2.54
C LEU A 96 -11.36 -14.95 1.85
N ALA A 97 -10.68 -14.99 0.70
CA ALA A 97 -10.37 -16.24 0.00
C ALA A 97 -9.55 -17.20 0.88
N ALA A 98 -8.55 -16.68 1.60
CA ALA A 98 -7.76 -17.48 2.53
C ALA A 98 -8.62 -18.10 3.66
N VAL A 99 -9.59 -17.36 4.20
CA VAL A 99 -10.53 -17.86 5.21
C VAL A 99 -11.36 -19.01 4.64
N PHE A 100 -11.95 -18.84 3.46
CA PHE A 100 -12.77 -19.88 2.85
C PHE A 100 -11.98 -21.13 2.48
N VAL A 101 -10.80 -20.97 1.88
CA VAL A 101 -9.93 -22.11 1.56
C VAL A 101 -9.54 -22.87 2.81
N GLY A 102 -9.22 -22.15 3.89
CA GLY A 102 -8.92 -22.76 5.18
C GLY A 102 -10.10 -23.54 5.76
N PHE A 103 -11.33 -23.03 5.67
CA PHE A 103 -12.54 -23.75 6.10
C PHE A 103 -12.80 -24.99 5.25
N ILE A 104 -12.67 -24.88 3.92
CA ILE A 104 -12.84 -26.03 3.03
C ILE A 104 -11.84 -27.12 3.39
N ALA A 105 -10.57 -26.78 3.57
CA ALA A 105 -9.54 -27.74 3.96
C ALA A 105 -9.83 -28.38 5.33
N HIS A 106 -10.36 -27.63 6.29
CA HIS A 106 -10.80 -28.20 7.58
C HIS A 106 -11.89 -29.25 7.40
N PHE A 107 -12.93 -28.93 6.61
CA PHE A 107 -14.02 -29.90 6.35
C PHE A 107 -13.52 -31.12 5.59
N GLU A 108 -12.60 -30.94 4.64
CA GLU A 108 -11.99 -32.07 3.92
C GLU A 108 -11.21 -33.02 4.84
N ILE A 109 -10.46 -32.50 5.81
CA ILE A 109 -9.83 -33.33 6.83
C ILE A 109 -10.88 -34.18 7.57
N GLY A 110 -11.98 -33.58 7.98
CA GLY A 110 -13.08 -34.27 8.64
C GLY A 110 -13.73 -35.33 7.76
N ASN A 111 -13.98 -35.03 6.49
CA ASN A 111 -14.59 -35.95 5.53
C ASN A 111 -13.70 -37.18 5.27
N VAL A 112 -12.40 -36.98 5.08
CA VAL A 112 -11.43 -38.06 4.88
C VAL A 112 -11.34 -38.94 6.12
N GLN A 113 -11.25 -38.34 7.31
CA GLN A 113 -11.20 -39.08 8.58
C GLN A 113 -12.48 -39.86 8.87
N SER A 114 -13.63 -39.39 8.39
CA SER A 114 -14.94 -40.06 8.54
C SER A 114 -15.17 -41.15 7.49
N GLY A 115 -14.30 -41.29 6.48
CA GLY A 115 -14.46 -42.27 5.40
C GLY A 115 -15.62 -41.99 4.43
N ILE A 116 -16.07 -40.73 4.33
CA ILE A 116 -17.22 -40.34 3.48
C ILE A 116 -16.98 -40.63 2.00
N TYR A 117 -15.72 -40.49 1.55
CA TYR A 117 -15.39 -40.65 0.14
C TYR A 117 -15.18 -42.09 -0.34
N GLY A 118 -15.12 -43.09 0.58
CA GLY A 118 -14.78 -44.47 0.23
C GLY A 118 -13.41 -44.55 -0.50
N ASP A 119 -13.37 -45.25 -1.62
CA ASP A 119 -12.14 -45.40 -2.44
C ASP A 119 -11.98 -44.34 -3.54
N ASP A 120 -12.94 -43.44 -3.73
CA ASP A 120 -12.94 -42.42 -4.79
C ASP A 120 -12.60 -41.03 -4.21
N LEU A 121 -11.33 -40.85 -3.86
CA LEU A 121 -10.79 -39.62 -3.28
C LEU A 121 -10.48 -38.59 -4.37
N GLY A 122 -10.97 -37.36 -4.22
CA GLY A 122 -10.45 -36.23 -5.00
C GLY A 122 -9.01 -35.93 -4.61
N THR A 123 -8.27 -35.19 -5.44
CA THR A 123 -6.80 -35.03 -5.28
C THR A 123 -6.38 -34.45 -3.95
N PHE A 124 -7.10 -33.48 -3.40
CA PHE A 124 -6.76 -32.91 -2.09
C PHE A 124 -7.13 -33.87 -0.95
N ALA A 125 -8.25 -34.58 -1.06
CA ALA A 125 -8.65 -35.60 -0.13
C ALA A 125 -7.67 -36.78 -0.12
N ASP A 126 -7.17 -37.19 -1.28
CA ASP A 126 -6.14 -38.20 -1.44
C ASP A 126 -4.81 -37.79 -0.77
N LEU A 127 -4.42 -36.53 -0.96
CA LEU A 127 -3.23 -35.99 -0.29
C LEU A 127 -3.37 -35.99 1.23
N ILE A 128 -4.57 -35.71 1.76
CA ILE A 128 -4.86 -35.79 3.22
C ILE A 128 -4.85 -37.23 3.70
N ALA A 129 -5.43 -38.15 2.94
CA ALA A 129 -5.54 -39.56 3.32
C ALA A 129 -4.17 -40.24 3.52
N HIS A 130 -3.15 -39.79 2.83
CA HIS A 130 -1.79 -40.31 2.94
C HIS A 130 -0.94 -39.65 4.03
N LYS A 131 -1.44 -38.60 4.71
CA LYS A 131 -0.73 -37.91 5.77
C LYS A 131 -0.75 -38.70 7.08
N SER A 132 0.38 -38.72 7.76
CA SER A 132 0.49 -39.21 9.13
C SER A 132 -0.25 -38.31 10.12
N ALA A 133 -0.52 -38.79 11.31
CA ALA A 133 -1.16 -38.00 12.37
C ALA A 133 -0.39 -36.72 12.73
N VAL A 134 0.96 -36.76 12.63
CA VAL A 134 1.81 -35.60 12.86
C VAL A 134 1.61 -34.56 11.76
N GLU A 135 1.59 -34.99 10.50
CA GLU A 135 1.37 -34.11 9.34
C GLU A 135 -0.03 -33.50 9.35
N ILE A 136 -1.06 -34.21 9.78
CA ILE A 136 -2.40 -33.67 9.98
C ILE A 136 -2.39 -32.58 11.07
N ASN A 137 -1.66 -32.78 12.15
CA ASN A 137 -1.54 -31.74 13.18
C ASN A 137 -0.80 -30.51 12.71
N ILE A 138 0.25 -30.67 11.88
CA ILE A 138 0.93 -29.55 11.22
C ILE A 138 -0.05 -28.82 10.30
N LEU A 139 -0.78 -29.54 9.46
CA LEU A 139 -1.80 -28.99 8.58
C LEU A 139 -2.87 -28.19 9.34
N ARG A 140 -3.32 -28.66 10.52
CA ARG A 140 -4.24 -27.90 11.38
C ARG A 140 -3.68 -26.58 11.84
N VAL A 141 -2.39 -26.52 12.20
CA VAL A 141 -1.73 -25.27 12.58
C VAL A 141 -1.60 -24.32 11.38
N GLU A 142 -1.23 -24.84 10.22
CA GLU A 142 -1.13 -24.07 8.96
C GLU A 142 -2.48 -23.45 8.57
N LEU A 143 -3.55 -24.24 8.63
CA LEU A 143 -4.92 -23.77 8.37
C LEU A 143 -5.35 -22.69 9.36
N PHE A 144 -5.08 -22.91 10.64
CA PHE A 144 -5.42 -21.95 11.68
C PHE A 144 -4.73 -20.62 11.46
N LEU A 145 -3.43 -20.64 11.17
CA LEU A 145 -2.64 -19.43 10.88
C LEU A 145 -3.11 -18.75 9.58
N GLY A 146 -3.38 -19.52 8.55
CA GLY A 146 -3.88 -18.98 7.26
C GLY A 146 -5.22 -18.29 7.41
N ILE A 147 -6.15 -18.88 8.15
CA ILE A 147 -7.47 -18.30 8.46
C ILE A 147 -7.31 -17.05 9.35
N PHE A 148 -6.48 -17.12 10.39
CA PHE A 148 -6.24 -16.00 11.30
C PHE A 148 -5.72 -14.77 10.54
N ILE A 149 -4.62 -14.93 9.79
CA ILE A 149 -4.03 -13.84 9.01
C ILE A 149 -5.01 -13.36 7.92
N GLY A 150 -5.70 -14.29 7.26
CA GLY A 150 -6.70 -13.96 6.23
C GLY A 150 -7.87 -13.15 6.79
N ALA A 151 -8.40 -13.51 7.95
CA ALA A 151 -9.50 -12.79 8.60
C ALA A 151 -9.08 -11.39 9.07
N VAL A 152 -7.90 -11.25 9.68
CA VAL A 152 -7.32 -9.94 10.03
C VAL A 152 -7.16 -9.07 8.79
N THR A 153 -6.63 -9.65 7.71
CA THR A 153 -6.44 -8.96 6.44
C THR A 153 -7.77 -8.50 5.83
N PHE A 154 -8.79 -9.36 5.86
CA PHE A 154 -10.09 -9.05 5.30
C PHE A 154 -10.72 -7.83 5.95
N THR A 155 -10.97 -7.86 7.26
CA THR A 155 -11.62 -6.75 7.96
C THR A 155 -10.73 -5.51 8.00
N GLY A 156 -9.44 -5.66 8.21
CA GLY A 156 -8.48 -4.54 8.16
C GLY A 156 -8.49 -3.82 6.83
N SER A 157 -8.54 -4.58 5.73
CA SER A 157 -8.56 -4.01 4.38
C SER A 157 -9.90 -3.37 4.03
N VAL A 158 -11.03 -3.91 4.51
CA VAL A 158 -12.35 -3.27 4.36
C VAL A 158 -12.37 -1.90 5.04
N ILE A 159 -11.83 -1.81 6.26
CA ILE A 159 -11.75 -0.54 6.99
C ILE A 159 -10.78 0.44 6.30
N ALA A 160 -9.62 -0.04 5.85
CA ALA A 160 -8.67 0.77 5.10
C ALA A 160 -9.31 1.34 3.83
N TYR A 161 -10.00 0.50 3.05
CA TYR A 161 -10.79 0.95 1.91
C TYR A 161 -11.80 2.03 2.30
N GLY A 162 -12.57 1.83 3.37
CA GLY A 162 -13.56 2.78 3.84
C GLY A 162 -12.97 4.13 4.22
N LYS A 163 -11.81 4.14 4.88
CA LYS A 163 -11.09 5.36 5.25
C LYS A 163 -10.51 6.08 4.03
N LEU A 164 -9.88 5.36 3.11
CA LEU A 164 -9.31 5.91 1.88
C LEU A 164 -10.38 6.50 0.96
N ALA A 165 -11.51 5.81 0.84
CA ALA A 165 -12.66 6.25 0.04
C ALA A 165 -13.51 7.34 0.72
N GLY A 166 -13.14 7.77 1.92
CA GLY A 166 -13.89 8.78 2.68
C GLY A 166 -15.26 8.31 3.19
N LYS A 167 -15.54 7.00 3.15
CA LYS A 167 -16.79 6.41 3.66
C LYS A 167 -16.77 6.17 5.17
N VAL A 168 -15.59 6.05 5.74
CA VAL A 168 -15.32 5.92 7.17
C VAL A 168 -14.46 7.10 7.60
N ASN A 169 -14.72 7.63 8.80
CA ASN A 169 -13.93 8.73 9.33
C ASN A 169 -12.43 8.36 9.40
N SER A 170 -11.58 9.20 8.83
CA SER A 170 -10.13 9.01 8.79
C SER A 170 -9.45 9.19 10.14
N ALA A 171 -10.14 9.79 11.14
CA ALA A 171 -9.59 9.94 12.48
C ALA A 171 -9.31 8.58 13.14
N ALA A 172 -8.28 8.52 13.95
CA ALA A 172 -7.97 7.35 14.76
C ALA A 172 -9.05 7.19 15.85
N THR A 173 -9.79 6.09 15.82
CA THR A 173 -10.86 5.77 16.78
C THR A 173 -10.50 4.48 17.50
N LYS A 174 -10.37 4.54 18.82
CA LYS A 174 -10.09 3.36 19.66
C LYS A 174 -11.25 3.13 20.61
N LEU A 175 -11.62 1.86 20.79
CA LEU A 175 -12.56 1.47 21.83
C LEU A 175 -11.92 1.64 23.23
N PRO A 176 -12.71 1.90 24.27
CA PRO A 176 -12.20 1.90 25.64
C PRO A 176 -11.48 0.58 25.96
N GLY A 177 -10.26 0.68 26.48
CA GLY A 177 -9.39 -0.50 26.70
C GLY A 177 -8.44 -0.83 25.55
N GLY A 178 -8.60 -0.22 24.37
CA GLY A 178 -7.67 -0.21 23.24
C GLY A 178 -6.83 -1.48 23.04
N HIS A 179 -5.56 -1.40 23.40
CA HIS A 179 -4.61 -2.51 23.22
C HIS A 179 -4.95 -3.76 24.06
N MET A 180 -5.60 -3.60 25.21
CA MET A 180 -5.99 -4.74 26.05
C MET A 180 -7.07 -5.59 25.38
N LEU A 181 -7.97 -4.97 24.60
CA LEU A 181 -8.97 -5.71 23.83
C LEU A 181 -8.32 -6.55 22.72
N ASN A 182 -7.35 -5.98 22.01
CA ASN A 182 -6.60 -6.73 20.99
C ASN A 182 -5.78 -7.86 21.63
N ALA A 183 -5.13 -7.59 22.75
CA ALA A 183 -4.40 -8.62 23.49
C ALA A 183 -5.32 -9.73 24.00
N GLY A 184 -6.50 -9.37 24.51
CA GLY A 184 -7.52 -10.35 24.94
C GLY A 184 -7.99 -11.21 23.77
N ALA A 185 -8.31 -10.62 22.62
CA ALA A 185 -8.68 -11.34 21.40
C ALA A 185 -7.54 -12.25 20.90
N ALA A 186 -6.30 -11.80 20.97
CA ALA A 186 -5.13 -12.61 20.63
C ALA A 186 -4.96 -13.80 21.58
N ILE A 187 -5.12 -13.61 22.89
CA ILE A 187 -5.07 -14.67 23.89
C ILE A 187 -6.18 -15.70 23.65
N ILE A 188 -7.41 -15.25 23.39
CA ILE A 188 -8.52 -16.14 23.05
C ILE A 188 -8.19 -16.94 21.78
N SER A 189 -7.57 -16.32 20.78
CA SER A 189 -7.14 -17.00 19.57
C SER A 189 -6.07 -18.07 19.84
N VAL A 190 -5.11 -17.82 20.73
CA VAL A 190 -4.10 -18.81 21.14
C VAL A 190 -4.77 -19.98 21.89
N ILE A 191 -5.71 -19.70 22.79
CA ILE A 191 -6.48 -20.74 23.48
C ILE A 191 -7.29 -21.58 22.48
N ALA A 192 -7.91 -20.91 21.51
CA ALA A 192 -8.64 -21.58 20.43
C ALA A 192 -7.73 -22.45 19.55
N LEU A 193 -6.48 -22.04 19.31
CA LEU A 193 -5.48 -22.86 18.62
C LEU A 193 -5.18 -24.16 19.37
N ILE A 194 -4.92 -24.07 20.68
CA ILE A 194 -4.65 -25.22 21.53
C ILE A 194 -5.85 -26.16 21.54
N TRP A 195 -7.06 -25.60 21.66
CA TRP A 195 -8.30 -26.36 21.61
C TRP A 195 -8.48 -27.05 20.25
N TYR A 196 -8.30 -26.31 19.16
CA TYR A 196 -8.40 -26.84 17.80
C TYR A 196 -7.38 -27.95 17.51
N PHE A 197 -6.16 -27.76 17.97
CA PHE A 197 -5.09 -28.74 17.82
C PHE A 197 -5.46 -30.09 18.47
N ASN A 198 -6.06 -30.05 19.65
CA ASN A 198 -6.43 -31.26 20.40
C ASN A 198 -7.77 -31.90 19.95
N ALA A 199 -8.76 -31.06 19.64
CA ALA A 199 -10.13 -31.54 19.35
C ALA A 199 -10.42 -31.73 17.87
N GLY A 200 -9.71 -30.98 16.97
CA GLY A 200 -9.99 -30.97 15.53
C GLY A 200 -11.39 -30.48 15.16
N ALA A 201 -12.10 -29.84 16.10
CA ALA A 201 -13.47 -29.39 15.94
C ALA A 201 -13.57 -28.04 15.22
N PHE A 202 -14.70 -27.79 14.56
CA PHE A 202 -14.93 -26.50 13.85
C PHE A 202 -15.12 -25.32 14.82
N LEU A 203 -15.72 -25.54 15.98
CA LEU A 203 -16.07 -24.46 16.91
C LEU A 203 -14.88 -23.58 17.34
N PRO A 204 -13.73 -24.13 17.78
CA PRO A 204 -12.56 -23.28 18.10
C PRO A 204 -12.03 -22.52 16.90
N LEU A 205 -12.09 -23.11 15.71
CA LEU A 205 -11.69 -22.43 14.46
C LEU A 205 -12.61 -21.24 14.16
N PHE A 206 -13.91 -21.41 14.36
CA PHE A 206 -14.90 -20.33 14.19
C PHE A 206 -14.73 -19.23 15.23
N VAL A 207 -14.52 -19.56 16.51
CA VAL A 207 -14.26 -18.58 17.57
C VAL A 207 -13.01 -17.75 17.26
N MET A 208 -11.94 -18.42 16.85
CA MET A 208 -10.70 -17.70 16.41
C MET A 208 -10.98 -16.77 15.25
N THR A 209 -11.76 -17.23 14.27
CA THR A 209 -12.09 -16.39 13.09
C THR A 209 -12.80 -15.11 13.51
N LEU A 210 -13.75 -15.18 14.44
CA LEU A 210 -14.42 -13.99 14.98
C LEU A 210 -13.44 -13.06 15.71
N MET A 211 -12.51 -13.62 16.49
CA MET A 211 -11.47 -12.82 17.16
C MET A 211 -10.53 -12.15 16.15
N ALA A 212 -10.13 -12.86 15.12
CA ALA A 212 -9.29 -12.33 14.05
C ALA A 212 -9.98 -11.21 13.25
N LEU A 213 -11.25 -11.37 12.92
CA LEU A 213 -12.08 -10.33 12.29
C LEU A 213 -12.15 -9.08 13.18
N PHE A 214 -12.34 -9.25 14.47
CA PHE A 214 -12.36 -8.15 15.44
C PHE A 214 -10.99 -7.43 15.50
N ILE A 215 -9.89 -8.18 15.58
CA ILE A 215 -8.54 -7.63 15.61
C ILE A 215 -8.28 -6.79 14.36
N GLY A 216 -8.58 -7.29 13.18
CA GLY A 216 -8.40 -6.55 11.92
C GLY A 216 -9.19 -5.26 11.88
N TYR A 217 -10.46 -5.30 12.29
CA TYR A 217 -11.31 -4.12 12.41
C TYR A 217 -10.72 -3.09 13.38
N HIS A 218 -10.43 -3.52 14.61
CA HIS A 218 -10.04 -2.61 15.69
C HIS A 218 -8.65 -2.01 15.49
N LEU A 219 -7.68 -2.78 14.96
CA LEU A 219 -6.34 -2.28 14.63
C LEU A 219 -6.40 -1.12 13.65
N ILE A 220 -7.09 -1.31 12.52
CA ILE A 220 -7.10 -0.31 11.44
C ILE A 220 -8.01 0.88 11.80
N MET A 221 -9.06 0.69 12.59
CA MET A 221 -9.82 1.81 13.13
C MET A 221 -8.97 2.72 14.02
N GLY A 222 -8.03 2.15 14.77
CA GLY A 222 -7.11 2.89 15.65
C GLY A 222 -6.01 3.68 14.94
N ILE A 223 -5.87 3.55 13.62
CA ILE A 223 -4.82 4.21 12.83
C ILE A 223 -5.41 5.40 12.06
N GLY A 224 -4.74 6.55 12.12
CA GLY A 224 -5.16 7.77 11.42
C GLY A 224 -4.95 7.72 9.91
N GLY A 225 -5.67 8.57 9.18
CA GLY A 225 -5.58 8.62 7.72
C GLY A 225 -4.20 9.01 7.17
N ALA A 226 -3.45 9.81 7.89
CA ALA A 226 -2.08 10.19 7.51
C ALA A 226 -1.13 8.98 7.43
N ASP A 227 -1.40 7.94 8.22
CA ASP A 227 -0.58 6.73 8.30
C ASP A 227 -1.09 5.60 7.36
N MET A 228 -2.14 5.86 6.57
CA MET A 228 -2.71 4.86 5.65
C MET A 228 -1.73 4.30 4.62
N PRO A 229 -0.75 5.01 4.08
CA PRO A 229 0.25 4.41 3.19
C PRO A 229 0.98 3.22 3.82
N VAL A 230 1.37 3.34 5.09
CA VAL A 230 2.00 2.24 5.84
C VAL A 230 1.02 1.09 6.04
N VAL A 231 -0.24 1.40 6.37
CA VAL A 231 -1.29 0.40 6.57
C VAL A 231 -1.53 -0.42 5.31
N VAL A 232 -1.64 0.22 4.15
CA VAL A 232 -1.82 -0.49 2.87
C VAL A 232 -0.65 -1.43 2.59
N SER A 233 0.58 -0.98 2.85
CA SER A 233 1.76 -1.84 2.71
C SER A 233 1.79 -3.01 3.70
N MET A 234 1.36 -2.80 4.95
CA MET A 234 1.21 -3.87 5.95
C MET A 234 0.15 -4.90 5.55
N LEU A 235 -1.02 -4.43 5.06
CA LEU A 235 -2.08 -5.31 4.59
C LEU A 235 -1.63 -6.13 3.37
N ASN A 236 -0.81 -5.55 2.50
CA ASN A 236 -0.14 -6.28 1.42
C ASN A 236 0.74 -7.40 1.99
N SER A 237 1.55 -7.11 3.00
CA SER A 237 2.36 -8.12 3.70
C SER A 237 1.49 -9.23 4.29
N TYR A 238 0.41 -8.89 4.99
CA TYR A 238 -0.49 -9.87 5.59
C TYR A 238 -1.17 -10.75 4.54
N SER A 239 -1.61 -10.18 3.42
CA SER A 239 -2.17 -10.97 2.32
C SER A 239 -1.15 -11.95 1.73
N GLY A 240 0.11 -11.55 1.63
CA GLY A 240 1.21 -12.43 1.22
C GLY A 240 1.42 -13.59 2.20
N TRP A 241 1.49 -13.31 3.49
CA TRP A 241 1.63 -14.35 4.52
C TRP A 241 0.42 -15.29 4.58
N ALA A 242 -0.80 -14.78 4.40
CA ALA A 242 -2.00 -15.60 4.27
C ALA A 242 -1.92 -16.55 3.07
N ALA A 243 -1.48 -16.04 1.91
CA ALA A 243 -1.29 -16.86 0.72
C ALA A 243 -0.23 -17.94 0.92
N ALA A 244 0.90 -17.63 1.58
CA ALA A 244 1.94 -18.61 1.92
C ALA A 244 1.41 -19.71 2.86
N ALA A 245 0.69 -19.34 3.91
CA ALA A 245 0.10 -20.29 4.86
C ALA A 245 -0.89 -21.25 4.18
N ILE A 246 -1.75 -20.71 3.30
CA ILE A 246 -2.64 -21.54 2.49
C ILE A 246 -1.86 -22.38 1.47
N GLY A 247 -0.79 -21.85 0.92
CA GLY A 247 0.11 -22.61 0.04
C GLY A 247 0.70 -23.85 0.72
N PHE A 248 1.15 -23.72 1.98
CA PHE A 248 1.59 -24.86 2.80
C PHE A 248 0.45 -25.85 3.00
N SER A 249 -0.72 -25.37 3.37
CA SER A 249 -1.89 -26.23 3.62
C SER A 249 -2.33 -27.02 2.39
N LEU A 250 -2.24 -26.42 1.22
CA LEU A 250 -2.63 -27.06 -0.06
C LEU A 250 -1.47 -27.81 -0.74
N GLY A 251 -0.25 -27.73 -0.22
CA GLY A 251 0.93 -28.26 -0.88
C GLY A 251 1.22 -27.57 -2.22
N ASN A 252 0.96 -26.28 -2.32
CA ASN A 252 1.15 -25.48 -3.53
C ASN A 252 2.40 -24.61 -3.43
N ASP A 253 3.50 -25.07 -4.04
CA ASP A 253 4.80 -24.39 -3.98
C ASP A 253 4.76 -22.98 -4.55
N LEU A 254 3.96 -22.74 -5.58
CA LEU A 254 3.84 -21.41 -6.18
C LEU A 254 3.24 -20.41 -5.20
N LEU A 255 2.16 -20.78 -4.51
CA LEU A 255 1.56 -19.92 -3.48
C LEU A 255 2.51 -19.65 -2.32
N ILE A 256 3.33 -20.63 -1.93
CA ILE A 256 4.36 -20.46 -0.89
C ILE A 256 5.38 -19.42 -1.33
N VAL A 257 5.96 -19.58 -2.52
CA VAL A 257 6.99 -18.67 -3.05
C VAL A 257 6.45 -17.27 -3.26
N VAL A 258 5.32 -17.14 -3.95
CA VAL A 258 4.71 -15.83 -4.22
C VAL A 258 4.24 -15.17 -2.94
N GLY A 259 3.61 -15.93 -2.04
CA GLY A 259 3.18 -15.42 -0.75
C GLY A 259 4.35 -14.93 0.11
N ALA A 260 5.45 -15.65 0.15
CA ALA A 260 6.68 -15.25 0.85
C ALA A 260 7.29 -13.98 0.24
N LEU A 261 7.35 -13.87 -1.09
CA LEU A 261 7.85 -12.68 -1.78
C LEU A 261 7.00 -11.44 -1.47
N VAL A 262 5.68 -11.56 -1.60
CA VAL A 262 4.75 -10.46 -1.33
C VAL A 262 4.75 -10.10 0.15
N GLY A 263 4.73 -11.09 1.03
CA GLY A 263 4.78 -10.89 2.48
C GLY A 263 6.05 -10.17 2.91
N SER A 264 7.21 -10.61 2.43
CA SER A 264 8.51 -10.01 2.76
C SER A 264 8.65 -8.60 2.18
N SER A 265 8.28 -8.40 0.91
CA SER A 265 8.37 -7.08 0.27
C SER A 265 7.48 -6.05 0.96
N GLY A 266 6.24 -6.43 1.30
CA GLY A 266 5.33 -5.57 2.04
C GLY A 266 5.85 -5.22 3.45
N ALA A 267 6.46 -6.17 4.16
CA ALA A 267 7.06 -5.94 5.48
C ALA A 267 8.27 -5.01 5.40
N ILE A 268 9.18 -5.23 4.46
CA ILE A 268 10.35 -4.37 4.23
C ILE A 268 9.91 -2.95 3.88
N LEU A 269 8.95 -2.81 2.98
CA LEU A 269 8.43 -1.52 2.55
C LEU A 269 7.75 -0.78 3.71
N SER A 270 6.95 -1.47 4.52
CA SER A 270 6.34 -0.90 5.73
C SER A 270 7.39 -0.44 6.74
N TYR A 271 8.47 -1.21 6.92
CA TYR A 271 9.58 -0.84 7.79
C TYR A 271 10.28 0.44 7.31
N ILE A 272 10.60 0.53 6.01
CA ILE A 272 11.22 1.72 5.41
C ILE A 272 10.32 2.93 5.59
N MET A 273 9.01 2.79 5.35
CA MET A 273 8.05 3.88 5.51
C MET A 273 7.91 4.30 6.98
N CYS A 274 7.87 3.36 7.92
CA CYS A 274 7.86 3.67 9.35
C CYS A 274 9.11 4.47 9.76
N LYS A 275 10.28 4.07 9.25
CA LYS A 275 11.52 4.80 9.47
C LYS A 275 11.46 6.22 8.90
N ALA A 276 10.95 6.37 7.68
CA ALA A 276 10.76 7.66 7.02
C ALA A 276 9.76 8.58 7.75
N MET A 277 8.87 8.02 8.58
CA MET A 277 7.92 8.77 9.41
C MET A 277 8.37 8.91 10.87
N ASN A 278 9.56 8.47 11.21
CA ASN A 278 10.05 8.36 12.59
C ASN A 278 9.07 7.60 13.51
N ARG A 279 8.52 6.49 13.01
CA ARG A 279 7.59 5.63 13.74
C ARG A 279 8.20 4.27 14.03
N SER A 280 7.92 3.70 15.18
CA SER A 280 8.27 2.32 15.48
C SER A 280 7.42 1.35 14.67
N PHE A 281 8.05 0.46 13.92
CA PHE A 281 7.35 -0.58 13.14
C PHE A 281 6.47 -1.48 14.03
N VAL A 282 6.95 -1.82 15.21
CA VAL A 282 6.17 -2.61 16.18
C VAL A 282 4.95 -1.84 16.67
N SER A 283 5.09 -0.53 16.92
CA SER A 283 3.97 0.32 17.31
C SER A 283 2.88 0.36 16.23
N VAL A 284 3.28 0.35 14.97
CA VAL A 284 2.36 0.30 13.83
C VAL A 284 1.58 -1.01 13.81
N ILE A 285 2.29 -2.15 13.89
CA ILE A 285 1.67 -3.49 13.89
C ILE A 285 0.65 -3.62 15.03
N LEU A 286 0.95 -3.06 16.19
CA LEU A 286 0.07 -3.11 17.36
C LEU A 286 -1.04 -2.05 17.36
N GLY A 287 -1.17 -1.24 16.30
CA GLY A 287 -2.19 -0.19 16.20
C GLY A 287 -1.93 1.01 17.12
N GLY A 288 -0.69 1.26 17.49
CA GLY A 288 -0.26 2.26 18.45
C GLY A 288 0.19 3.61 17.87
N PHE A 289 -0.43 4.08 16.79
CA PHE A 289 -0.18 5.43 16.29
C PHE A 289 -0.90 6.48 17.14
N GLY A 290 -0.15 7.50 17.52
CA GLY A 290 -0.65 8.68 18.17
C GLY A 290 -0.49 8.59 19.68
N GLY A 291 0.68 9.01 20.17
CA GLY A 291 0.75 9.66 21.48
C GLY A 291 -0.23 10.84 21.44
N THR A 292 -0.87 11.15 22.56
CA THR A 292 -1.59 12.40 22.73
C THR A 292 -0.61 13.53 22.41
N ALA A 293 -0.83 14.22 21.29
CA ALA A 293 -0.08 15.43 20.97
C ALA A 293 -0.29 16.41 22.15
N GLY A 294 0.79 16.94 22.66
CA GLY A 294 0.75 18.07 23.59
C GLY A 294 0.21 19.33 22.88
N PRO A 295 0.14 20.46 23.57
CA PRO A 295 -0.20 21.72 22.93
C PRO A 295 0.81 21.98 21.80
N GLN A 296 0.28 22.15 20.59
CA GLN A 296 1.09 22.45 19.40
C GLN A 296 1.59 23.89 19.48
N MET A 297 2.73 24.14 18.83
CA MET A 297 3.30 25.47 18.69
C MET A 297 2.31 26.35 17.90
N GLU A 298 1.95 27.52 18.46
CA GLU A 298 1.19 28.52 17.70
C GLU A 298 2.08 29.11 16.62
N VAL A 299 1.56 29.12 15.38
CA VAL A 299 2.27 29.69 14.25
C VAL A 299 1.86 31.14 14.09
N GLU A 300 2.79 32.05 14.30
CA GLU A 300 2.60 33.49 14.10
C GLU A 300 3.04 33.89 12.69
N GLY A 301 2.30 34.83 12.09
CA GLY A 301 2.63 35.39 10.78
C GLY A 301 1.44 35.45 9.84
N GLU A 302 1.69 35.91 8.63
CA GLU A 302 0.69 36.05 7.57
C GLU A 302 1.13 35.27 6.33
N GLN A 303 0.20 34.54 5.73
CA GLN A 303 0.45 33.87 4.44
C GLN A 303 0.37 34.89 3.31
N VAL A 304 1.46 35.08 2.57
CA VAL A 304 1.55 36.02 1.49
C VAL A 304 1.23 35.34 0.15
N ALA A 305 0.17 35.79 -0.51
CA ALA A 305 -0.24 35.27 -1.82
C ALA A 305 0.65 35.80 -2.95
N ILE A 306 0.75 35.01 -4.01
CA ILE A 306 1.39 35.37 -5.28
C ILE A 306 0.48 34.94 -6.44
N ASP A 307 0.53 35.68 -7.53
CA ASP A 307 -0.16 35.35 -8.78
C ASP A 307 0.73 34.60 -9.77
N ALA A 308 0.14 34.18 -10.88
CA ALA A 308 0.85 33.44 -11.93
C ALA A 308 1.96 34.28 -12.59
N ASP A 309 1.82 35.57 -12.66
CA ASP A 309 2.83 36.45 -13.23
C ASP A 309 4.09 36.53 -12.35
N GLY A 310 3.89 36.65 -11.04
CA GLY A 310 4.97 36.65 -10.08
C GLY A 310 5.73 35.30 -10.05
N VAL A 311 5.00 34.18 -10.09
CA VAL A 311 5.63 32.86 -10.18
C VAL A 311 6.38 32.68 -11.48
N ALA A 312 5.81 33.11 -12.62
CA ALA A 312 6.46 33.04 -13.93
C ALA A 312 7.76 33.85 -13.97
N THR A 313 7.75 35.06 -13.43
CA THR A 313 8.96 35.93 -13.37
C THR A 313 10.06 35.23 -12.59
N ALA A 314 9.76 34.68 -11.41
CA ALA A 314 10.75 33.99 -10.60
C ALA A 314 11.30 32.73 -11.30
N LEU A 315 10.45 31.98 -12.00
CA LEU A 315 10.86 30.78 -12.73
C LEU A 315 11.70 31.12 -13.96
N ASN A 316 11.40 32.21 -14.65
CA ASN A 316 12.18 32.66 -15.81
C ASN A 316 13.60 33.16 -15.41
N GLU A 317 13.74 33.70 -14.20
CA GLU A 317 15.03 34.14 -13.64
C GLU A 317 15.84 33.02 -12.98
N ALA A 318 15.17 31.93 -12.51
CA ALA A 318 15.81 30.84 -11.80
C ALA A 318 16.61 29.93 -12.74
N ASP A 319 17.78 29.47 -12.28
CA ASP A 319 18.59 28.46 -12.97
C ASP A 319 18.37 27.06 -12.39
N SER A 320 18.12 26.94 -11.07
CA SER A 320 17.90 25.69 -10.35
C SER A 320 16.51 25.67 -9.71
N ILE A 321 15.71 24.68 -10.09
CA ILE A 321 14.33 24.55 -9.66
C ILE A 321 14.11 23.13 -9.15
N ILE A 322 13.49 22.99 -7.96
CA ILE A 322 13.05 21.71 -7.40
C ILE A 322 11.54 21.73 -7.24
N ILE A 323 10.87 20.70 -7.76
CA ILE A 323 9.43 20.51 -7.65
C ILE A 323 9.15 19.40 -6.63
N ILE A 324 8.28 19.67 -5.67
CA ILE A 324 7.87 18.75 -4.62
C ILE A 324 6.42 18.38 -4.84
N PRO A 325 6.15 17.21 -5.46
CA PRO A 325 4.78 16.77 -5.69
C PRO A 325 4.19 16.11 -4.45
N GLY A 326 2.90 16.26 -4.28
CA GLY A 326 2.14 15.58 -3.23
C GLY A 326 0.78 15.08 -3.71
N TYR A 327 0.01 14.52 -2.80
CA TYR A 327 -1.28 13.93 -3.13
C TYR A 327 -2.27 14.94 -3.74
N GLY A 328 -2.20 16.20 -3.33
CA GLY A 328 -3.04 17.26 -3.89
C GLY A 328 -2.82 17.48 -5.40
N MET A 329 -1.61 17.24 -5.91
CA MET A 329 -1.33 17.23 -7.34
C MET A 329 -2.12 16.14 -8.07
N ALA A 330 -2.19 14.94 -7.49
CA ALA A 330 -2.97 13.82 -8.03
C ALA A 330 -4.47 14.12 -8.01
N VAL A 331 -4.99 14.67 -6.91
CA VAL A 331 -6.40 15.05 -6.77
C VAL A 331 -6.82 16.09 -7.80
N ALA A 332 -5.96 17.05 -8.08
CA ALA A 332 -6.19 18.08 -9.10
C ALA A 332 -5.93 17.56 -10.54
N GLN A 333 -5.41 16.34 -10.69
CA GLN A 333 -4.96 15.78 -11.97
C GLN A 333 -3.98 16.71 -12.70
N ALA A 334 -3.07 17.32 -11.93
CA ALA A 334 -2.15 18.33 -12.42
C ALA A 334 -0.81 17.78 -12.95
N GLN A 335 -0.59 16.45 -12.89
CA GLN A 335 0.67 15.81 -13.27
C GLN A 335 1.07 16.09 -14.73
N GLN A 336 0.10 16.20 -15.64
CA GLN A 336 0.39 16.55 -17.04
C GLN A 336 0.84 18.01 -17.18
N SER A 337 0.18 18.93 -16.48
CA SER A 337 0.57 20.35 -16.47
C SER A 337 1.95 20.56 -15.84
N VAL A 338 2.28 19.78 -14.78
CA VAL A 338 3.62 19.78 -14.17
C VAL A 338 4.66 19.25 -15.15
N SER A 339 4.38 18.17 -15.87
CA SER A 339 5.27 17.63 -16.90
C SER A 339 5.55 18.64 -18.02
N GLU A 340 4.51 19.33 -18.45
CA GLU A 340 4.64 20.39 -19.48
C GLU A 340 5.49 21.58 -18.98
N LEU A 341 5.30 22.00 -17.73
CA LEU A 341 6.10 23.03 -17.09
C LEU A 341 7.59 22.64 -17.05
N VAL A 342 7.88 21.41 -16.62
CA VAL A 342 9.25 20.88 -16.58
C VAL A 342 9.86 20.85 -17.98
N ARG A 343 9.10 20.39 -18.96
CA ARG A 343 9.56 20.34 -20.36
C ARG A 343 9.94 21.73 -20.87
N LYS A 344 9.11 22.75 -20.65
CA LYS A 344 9.37 24.12 -21.03
C LYS A 344 10.62 24.69 -20.35
N LEU A 345 10.74 24.53 -19.04
CA LEU A 345 11.88 25.03 -18.27
C LEU A 345 13.19 24.34 -18.65
N ARG A 346 13.17 23.01 -18.86
CA ARG A 346 14.37 22.28 -19.34
C ARG A 346 14.78 22.67 -20.77
N ALA A 347 13.83 22.94 -21.64
CA ALA A 347 14.13 23.43 -22.99
C ALA A 347 14.92 24.75 -22.99
N LYS A 348 14.82 25.53 -21.92
CA LYS A 348 15.59 26.76 -21.67
C LYS A 348 16.95 26.54 -21.00
N GLY A 349 17.33 25.28 -20.81
CA GLY A 349 18.59 24.90 -20.17
C GLY A 349 18.58 25.01 -18.65
N LYS A 350 17.39 25.13 -18.00
CA LYS A 350 17.29 25.19 -16.57
C LYS A 350 17.43 23.81 -15.96
N ASN A 351 18.05 23.73 -14.76
CA ASN A 351 18.14 22.49 -13.98
C ASN A 351 16.86 22.30 -13.16
N VAL A 352 15.98 21.45 -13.66
CA VAL A 352 14.70 21.13 -13.02
C VAL A 352 14.72 19.70 -12.54
N ARG A 353 14.45 19.49 -11.24
CA ARG A 353 14.40 18.16 -10.60
C ARG A 353 13.16 18.04 -9.73
N PHE A 354 12.76 16.81 -9.47
CA PHE A 354 11.72 16.48 -8.49
C PHE A 354 12.34 15.97 -7.20
N ALA A 355 11.75 16.35 -6.08
CA ALA A 355 12.08 15.82 -4.77
C ALA A 355 10.90 14.97 -4.25
N ILE A 356 11.12 13.68 -4.11
CA ILE A 356 10.11 12.72 -3.70
C ILE A 356 10.35 12.32 -2.24
N HIS A 357 9.35 12.52 -1.42
CA HIS A 357 9.36 12.02 -0.06
C HIS A 357 8.85 10.57 -0.03
N PRO A 358 9.44 9.65 0.77
CA PRO A 358 9.05 8.24 0.81
C PRO A 358 7.57 7.97 1.12
N VAL A 359 6.93 8.88 1.86
CA VAL A 359 5.51 8.78 2.21
C VAL A 359 4.61 9.77 1.45
N ALA A 360 5.11 10.39 0.38
CA ALA A 360 4.30 11.27 -0.46
C ALA A 360 3.20 10.47 -1.17
N GLY A 361 1.96 10.90 -1.01
CA GLY A 361 0.81 10.23 -1.59
C GLY A 361 0.00 9.40 -0.59
N ARG A 362 -0.65 8.34 -1.05
CA ARG A 362 -1.48 7.42 -0.25
C ARG A 362 -1.09 5.94 -0.39
N LEU A 363 -0.07 5.66 -1.18
CA LEU A 363 0.56 4.34 -1.30
C LEU A 363 2.05 4.53 -1.61
N PRO A 364 2.88 3.53 -1.35
CA PRO A 364 4.30 3.58 -1.69
C PRO A 364 4.52 3.84 -3.19
N GLY A 365 5.43 4.76 -3.50
CA GLY A 365 5.76 5.10 -4.90
C GLY A 365 4.65 5.83 -5.67
N HIS A 366 3.61 6.33 -4.99
CA HIS A 366 2.47 6.97 -5.64
C HIS A 366 2.90 8.14 -6.55
N MET A 367 3.81 8.98 -6.08
CA MET A 367 4.28 10.13 -6.87
C MET A 367 5.10 9.67 -8.08
N ASN A 368 5.94 8.66 -7.91
CA ASN A 368 6.74 8.10 -9.00
C ASN A 368 5.86 7.55 -10.13
N VAL A 369 4.78 6.85 -9.78
CA VAL A 369 3.80 6.33 -10.76
C VAL A 369 3.10 7.48 -11.51
N LEU A 370 2.68 8.53 -10.80
CA LEU A 370 2.02 9.69 -11.42
C LEU A 370 2.94 10.44 -12.36
N LEU A 371 4.21 10.63 -11.98
CA LEU A 371 5.20 11.27 -12.82
C LEU A 371 5.56 10.40 -14.04
N ALA A 372 5.60 9.09 -13.88
CA ALA A 372 5.78 8.15 -15.00
C ALA A 372 4.60 8.19 -15.98
N GLU A 373 3.35 8.26 -15.46
CA GLU A 373 2.14 8.45 -16.28
C GLU A 373 2.22 9.75 -17.10
N ALA A 374 2.72 10.83 -16.49
CA ALA A 374 2.93 12.10 -17.14
C ALA A 374 4.17 12.15 -18.04
N LYS A 375 4.87 11.02 -18.22
CA LYS A 375 6.09 10.88 -19.05
C LYS A 375 7.25 11.79 -18.61
N VAL A 376 7.35 12.06 -17.31
CA VAL A 376 8.50 12.75 -16.75
C VAL A 376 9.73 11.84 -16.85
N PRO A 377 10.90 12.34 -17.32
CA PRO A 377 12.13 11.56 -17.36
C PRO A 377 12.54 11.09 -15.96
N TYR A 378 12.95 9.84 -15.83
CA TYR A 378 13.25 9.24 -14.53
C TYR A 378 14.54 9.78 -13.89
N ASP A 379 15.46 10.25 -14.71
CA ASP A 379 16.76 10.82 -14.31
C ASP A 379 16.67 12.11 -13.49
N ILE A 380 15.53 12.80 -13.53
CA ILE A 380 15.28 14.02 -12.75
C ILE A 380 14.40 13.82 -11.52
N VAL A 381 13.95 12.60 -11.28
CA VAL A 381 13.14 12.24 -10.12
C VAL A 381 14.06 11.70 -9.02
N MET A 382 14.30 12.52 -8.00
CA MET A 382 15.24 12.25 -6.92
C MET A 382 14.51 11.90 -5.63
N GLU A 383 15.02 10.93 -4.90
CA GLU A 383 14.55 10.60 -3.55
C GLU A 383 15.04 11.66 -2.54
N MET A 384 14.33 11.77 -1.42
CA MET A 384 14.62 12.78 -0.39
C MET A 384 16.08 12.75 0.06
N ASP A 385 16.65 11.58 0.28
CA ASP A 385 18.02 11.41 0.77
C ASP A 385 19.08 11.88 -0.25
N GLU A 386 18.72 11.89 -1.53
CA GLU A 386 19.61 12.33 -2.62
C GLU A 386 19.58 13.85 -2.83
N ILE A 387 18.47 14.51 -2.55
CA ILE A 387 18.21 15.89 -2.95
C ILE A 387 18.10 16.87 -1.79
N ASN A 388 17.92 16.40 -0.56
CA ASN A 388 17.60 17.27 0.59
C ASN A 388 18.74 18.27 0.88
N GLU A 389 19.99 17.90 0.63
CA GLU A 389 21.14 18.76 0.81
C GLU A 389 21.31 19.84 -0.29
N ASP A 390 20.57 19.72 -1.38
CA ASP A 390 20.66 20.64 -2.53
C ASP A 390 19.75 21.88 -2.40
N PHE A 391 18.82 21.89 -1.45
CA PHE A 391 17.91 23.03 -1.26
C PHE A 391 18.61 24.38 -1.02
N PRO A 392 19.69 24.47 -0.24
CA PRO A 392 20.39 25.75 -0.07
C PRO A 392 20.93 26.36 -1.35
N GLY A 393 21.26 25.53 -2.34
CA GLY A 393 21.71 25.96 -3.67
C GLY A 393 20.59 26.14 -4.71
N THR A 394 19.34 25.94 -4.31
CA THR A 394 18.17 25.98 -5.20
C THR A 394 17.57 27.38 -5.23
N ASP A 395 17.32 27.91 -6.43
CA ASP A 395 16.72 29.22 -6.59
C ASP A 395 15.23 29.24 -6.26
N VAL A 396 14.49 28.26 -6.77
CA VAL A 396 13.05 28.13 -6.57
C VAL A 396 12.69 26.71 -6.20
N ALA A 397 11.94 26.53 -5.12
CA ALA A 397 11.26 25.30 -4.76
C ALA A 397 9.74 25.47 -4.95
N ILE A 398 9.10 24.55 -5.66
CA ILE A 398 7.67 24.56 -5.87
C ILE A 398 7.03 23.37 -5.17
N VAL A 399 6.17 23.62 -4.23
CA VAL A 399 5.39 22.59 -3.50
C VAL A 399 4.01 22.49 -4.14
N ILE A 400 3.63 21.31 -4.62
CA ILE A 400 2.35 21.11 -5.30
C ILE A 400 1.56 20.03 -4.58
N GLY A 401 0.59 20.45 -3.78
CA GLY A 401 -0.33 19.54 -3.09
C GLY A 401 0.30 18.70 -1.97
N SER A 402 1.38 19.18 -1.37
CA SER A 402 2.04 18.61 -0.19
C SER A 402 1.82 19.50 1.04
N ASN A 403 1.89 18.91 2.24
CA ASN A 403 1.81 19.62 3.50
C ASN A 403 2.84 19.07 4.51
N ASP A 404 2.60 17.90 5.08
CA ASP A 404 3.39 17.38 6.21
C ASP A 404 4.83 17.07 5.84
N ILE A 405 5.08 16.62 4.62
CA ILE A 405 6.42 16.25 4.13
C ILE A 405 7.36 17.45 3.91
N VAL A 406 6.85 18.66 3.99
CA VAL A 406 7.59 19.94 3.88
C VAL A 406 7.38 20.81 5.13
N ASN A 407 6.95 20.21 6.25
CA ASN A 407 6.56 20.95 7.43
C ASN A 407 7.74 21.08 8.41
N PRO A 408 8.27 22.30 8.68
CA PRO A 408 9.34 22.51 9.63
C PRO A 408 9.00 22.09 11.07
N ALA A 409 7.72 22.05 11.44
CA ALA A 409 7.29 21.60 12.77
C ALA A 409 7.73 20.18 13.10
N ALA A 410 8.04 19.35 12.11
CA ALA A 410 8.63 18.03 12.31
C ALA A 410 10.00 18.10 13.01
N GLN A 411 10.75 19.20 12.83
CA GLN A 411 12.07 19.44 13.44
C GLN A 411 11.96 20.36 14.65
N ASP A 412 11.10 21.37 14.59
CA ASP A 412 11.09 22.51 15.53
C ASP A 412 10.11 22.30 16.70
N ASP A 413 9.05 21.49 16.54
CA ASP A 413 8.05 21.24 17.58
C ASP A 413 8.05 19.78 18.05
N PRO A 414 8.61 19.51 19.25
CA PRO A 414 8.62 18.16 19.81
C PRO A 414 7.22 17.62 20.18
N ASN A 415 6.21 18.48 20.27
CA ASN A 415 4.82 18.11 20.54
C ASN A 415 3.98 17.88 19.27
N SER A 416 4.56 18.17 18.12
CA SER A 416 3.87 17.93 16.85
C SER A 416 3.62 16.43 16.64
N PRO A 417 2.45 16.05 16.09
CA PRO A 417 2.20 14.67 15.68
C PRO A 417 3.22 14.10 14.68
N ILE A 418 3.95 14.97 13.98
CA ILE A 418 5.00 14.60 13.01
C ILE A 418 6.41 14.83 13.55
N ALA A 419 6.57 15.11 14.86
CA ALA A 419 7.87 15.36 15.46
C ALA A 419 8.90 14.26 15.15
N GLY A 420 10.09 14.68 14.73
CA GLY A 420 11.19 13.79 14.34
C GLY A 420 11.05 13.13 12.98
N MET A 421 9.98 13.38 12.24
CA MET A 421 9.83 12.89 10.86
C MET A 421 10.85 13.61 9.97
N PRO A 422 11.66 12.89 9.18
CA PRO A 422 12.46 13.50 8.14
C PRO A 422 11.53 14.20 7.13
N VAL A 423 11.88 15.42 6.74
CA VAL A 423 11.10 16.24 5.81
C VAL A 423 11.99 16.85 4.74
N LEU A 424 11.37 17.22 3.63
CA LEU A 424 12.04 17.97 2.57
C LEU A 424 12.22 19.43 3.03
N GLU A 425 13.46 19.84 3.24
CA GLU A 425 13.81 21.14 3.82
C GLU A 425 13.76 22.27 2.78
N CYS A 426 12.67 22.38 2.04
CA CYS A 426 12.49 23.33 0.95
C CYS A 426 12.60 24.81 1.36
N TRP A 427 12.39 25.12 2.65
CA TRP A 427 12.56 26.48 3.19
C TRP A 427 14.00 27.01 3.13
N LYS A 428 14.97 26.14 2.86
CA LYS A 428 16.37 26.50 2.65
C LYS A 428 16.63 27.03 1.24
N ALA A 429 15.69 26.85 0.32
CA ALA A 429 15.77 27.45 -1.03
C ALA A 429 15.63 28.99 -0.95
N LYS A 430 16.09 29.70 -1.97
CA LYS A 430 15.97 31.15 -2.02
C LYS A 430 14.52 31.61 -2.02
N GLN A 431 13.67 30.95 -2.79
CA GLN A 431 12.23 31.20 -2.86
C GLN A 431 11.44 29.89 -2.84
N VAL A 432 10.30 29.91 -2.18
CA VAL A 432 9.38 28.76 -2.11
C VAL A 432 7.99 29.19 -2.55
N PHE A 433 7.43 28.49 -3.52
CA PHE A 433 6.04 28.66 -3.92
C PHE A 433 5.23 27.43 -3.55
N VAL A 434 4.11 27.65 -2.85
CA VAL A 434 3.23 26.59 -2.42
C VAL A 434 1.91 26.68 -3.16
N SER A 435 1.66 25.73 -4.05
CA SER A 435 0.37 25.59 -4.71
C SER A 435 -0.62 24.90 -3.79
N LYS A 436 -1.64 25.62 -3.35
CA LYS A 436 -2.65 25.18 -2.39
C LYS A 436 -4.02 25.78 -2.71
N ARG A 437 -5.10 25.03 -2.47
CA ARG A 437 -6.45 25.51 -2.76
C ARG A 437 -6.91 26.68 -1.89
N GLY A 438 -6.45 26.75 -0.65
CA GLY A 438 -6.86 27.80 0.31
C GLY A 438 -5.99 27.77 1.58
N GLN A 439 -6.36 28.60 2.55
CA GLN A 439 -5.56 28.79 3.78
C GLN A 439 -5.72 27.67 4.84
N GLY A 440 -6.62 26.73 4.67
CA GLY A 440 -6.87 25.64 5.64
C GLY A 440 -5.68 24.72 5.87
N THR A 441 -5.65 23.98 7.01
CA THR A 441 -4.56 23.08 7.44
C THR A 441 -4.44 21.85 6.57
N GLY A 442 -5.08 21.38 5.73
CA GLY A 442 -4.93 20.15 4.93
C GLY A 442 -5.47 18.91 5.65
N TYR A 443 -5.13 17.74 5.11
CA TYR A 443 -5.71 16.46 5.53
C TYR A 443 -5.33 16.02 6.94
N SER A 444 -4.12 16.32 7.36
CA SER A 444 -3.60 15.98 8.71
C SER A 444 -4.13 16.89 9.82
N GLY A 445 -4.63 18.06 9.48
CA GLY A 445 -5.05 19.07 10.45
C GLY A 445 -3.88 19.76 11.18
N ILE A 446 -2.64 19.55 10.74
CA ILE A 446 -1.44 20.13 11.31
C ILE A 446 -1.14 21.46 10.62
N GLU A 447 -0.89 22.52 11.40
CA GLU A 447 -0.41 23.77 10.85
C GLU A 447 1.01 23.65 10.31
N ASN A 448 1.33 24.39 9.26
CA ASN A 448 2.63 24.33 8.62
C ASN A 448 3.33 25.69 8.67
N PRO A 449 4.34 25.87 9.53
CA PRO A 449 5.11 27.10 9.62
C PRO A 449 5.78 27.54 8.32
N LEU A 450 6.01 26.61 7.38
CA LEU A 450 6.55 26.93 6.07
C LEU A 450 5.77 28.03 5.37
N PHE A 451 4.43 28.01 5.47
CA PHE A 451 3.56 28.92 4.75
C PHE A 451 3.68 30.39 5.22
N PHE A 452 4.27 30.60 6.39
CA PHE A 452 4.46 31.91 7.03
C PHE A 452 5.90 32.43 6.94
N LYS A 453 6.80 31.67 6.31
CA LYS A 453 8.20 32.08 6.17
C LYS A 453 8.36 33.23 5.16
N ASP A 454 9.34 34.10 5.40
CA ASP A 454 9.58 35.28 4.58
C ASP A 454 9.87 35.00 3.11
N ASN A 455 10.49 33.82 2.82
CA ASN A 455 10.82 33.39 1.47
C ASN A 455 9.73 32.54 0.80
N THR A 456 8.59 32.34 1.46
CA THR A 456 7.47 31.52 0.97
C THR A 456 6.34 32.39 0.46
N ARG A 457 5.78 32.04 -0.69
CA ARG A 457 4.60 32.65 -1.27
C ARG A 457 3.57 31.60 -1.61
N MET A 458 2.31 31.91 -1.37
CA MET A 458 1.18 31.01 -1.57
C MET A 458 0.55 31.25 -2.94
N PHE A 459 0.64 30.27 -3.80
CA PHE A 459 0.02 30.26 -5.11
C PHE A 459 -1.33 29.54 -5.00
N TYR A 460 -2.33 30.30 -4.58
CA TYR A 460 -3.67 29.78 -4.30
C TYR A 460 -4.45 29.41 -5.55
N GLY A 461 -5.22 28.35 -5.46
CA GLY A 461 -6.12 27.87 -6.49
C GLY A 461 -6.08 26.35 -6.66
N ASP A 462 -6.89 25.86 -7.58
CA ASP A 462 -6.79 24.46 -8.03
C ASP A 462 -5.44 24.28 -8.77
N ALA A 463 -4.67 23.27 -8.39
CA ALA A 463 -3.29 23.11 -8.88
C ALA A 463 -3.23 23.00 -10.40
N LYS A 464 -4.17 22.30 -11.05
CA LYS A 464 -4.21 22.17 -12.49
C LYS A 464 -4.48 23.52 -13.15
N LYS A 465 -5.52 24.23 -12.69
CA LYS A 465 -5.88 25.54 -13.24
C LYS A 465 -4.77 26.56 -13.04
N SER A 466 -4.14 26.58 -11.86
CA SER A 466 -3.03 27.49 -11.56
C SER A 466 -1.82 27.22 -12.46
N LEU A 467 -1.50 25.97 -12.72
CA LEU A 467 -0.40 25.60 -13.62
C LEU A 467 -0.74 25.87 -15.08
N ASP A 468 -1.97 25.61 -15.51
CA ASP A 468 -2.44 25.91 -16.86
C ASP A 468 -2.42 27.43 -17.16
N GLU A 469 -2.66 28.27 -16.14
CA GLU A 469 -2.51 29.73 -16.23
C GLU A 469 -1.03 30.16 -16.24
N LEU A 470 -0.17 29.45 -15.53
CA LEU A 470 1.26 29.72 -15.47
C LEU A 470 1.99 29.36 -16.77
N LEU A 471 1.63 28.22 -17.39
CA LEU A 471 2.33 27.67 -18.57
C LEU A 471 2.51 28.65 -19.73
N PRO A 472 1.52 29.46 -20.14
CA PRO A 472 1.69 30.42 -21.23
C PRO A 472 2.64 31.58 -20.90
N LYS A 473 2.92 31.80 -19.61
CA LYS A 473 3.76 32.90 -19.10
C LYS A 473 5.23 32.53 -18.94
N ILE A 474 5.54 31.26 -19.14
CA ILE A 474 6.93 30.77 -19.23
C ILE A 474 7.40 30.97 -20.65
N ASP A 475 8.18 32.00 -20.85
CA ASP A 475 8.67 32.46 -22.18
C ASP A 475 9.91 31.67 -22.68
#